data_29f70558838326c7044b5cff3a65b122
#
_entry.id   29f70558838326c7044b5cff3a65b122
#
_cell.length_a   1.000
_cell.length_b   1.000
_cell.length_c   1.000
_cell.angle_alpha   90.00
_cell.angle_beta   90.00
_cell.angle_gamma   90.00
#
_symmetry.space_group_name_H-M   'P 1'
#
loop_
_entity.id
_entity.type
_entity.pdbx_description
1 polymer ?
#
loop_
_entity_poly.entity_id
_entity_poly.type
_entity_poly.pdbx_seq_one_letter_code
_entity_poly.pdbx_strand_id
1 'polypeptide(L)'
;DIIPFMFYAVAGYVDGLREQINTIRAQHLTVSWTNFVFEAFHNRTSMACHRQRRLVLDLSTKPGEFIPFDGIRTLSVRTAADYAGKTRKTITRDLNALVKMDLLDWTAEGIKAKVEKIEAFLPAKRPLR
;
A
#
# COMPACT_ATOMS: atom_id res chain seq x y z
N ASP A 1 -41.86 16.32 16.57
CA ASP A 1 -41.78 16.81 15.20
C ASP A 1 -41.02 15.83 14.30
N ILE A 2 -41.68 15.36 13.25
CA ILE A 2 -41.17 14.32 12.35
C ILE A 2 -40.06 14.82 11.43
N ILE A 3 -40.10 16.08 11.03
CA ILE A 3 -39.16 16.65 10.05
C ILE A 3 -37.70 16.59 10.51
N PRO A 4 -37.32 17.03 11.72
CA PRO A 4 -35.94 16.89 12.19
C PRO A 4 -35.47 15.45 12.30
N PHE A 5 -36.37 14.54 12.67
CA PHE A 5 -36.06 13.11 12.76
C PHE A 5 -35.77 12.53 11.37
N MET A 6 -36.59 12.84 10.38
CA MET A 6 -36.40 12.38 9.01
C MET A 6 -35.09 12.92 8.43
N PHE A 7 -34.77 14.18 8.70
CA PHE A 7 -33.52 14.79 8.25
C PHE A 7 -32.30 14.09 8.86
N TYR A 8 -32.37 13.76 10.13
CA TYR A 8 -31.31 13.04 10.82
C TYR A 8 -31.13 11.63 10.25
N ALA A 9 -32.23 10.91 9.97
CA ALA A 9 -32.16 9.57 9.40
C ALA A 9 -31.56 9.56 7.99
N VAL A 10 -31.90 10.54 7.15
CA VAL A 10 -31.34 10.68 5.80
C VAL A 10 -29.85 11.01 5.87
N ALA A 11 -29.45 11.90 6.76
CA ALA A 11 -28.04 12.26 6.93
C ALA A 11 -27.21 11.05 7.35
N GLY A 12 -27.72 10.22 8.28
CA GLY A 12 -27.06 8.99 8.70
C GLY A 12 -26.93 7.97 7.58
N TYR A 13 -27.94 7.85 6.72
CA TYR A 13 -27.90 6.97 5.56
C TYR A 13 -26.85 7.40 4.54
N VAL A 14 -26.77 8.69 4.24
CA VAL A 14 -25.75 9.24 3.32
C VAL A 14 -24.34 9.03 3.86
N ASP A 15 -24.14 9.25 5.16
CA ASP A 15 -22.84 9.02 5.80
C ASP A 15 -22.41 7.55 5.71
N GLY A 16 -23.35 6.62 5.92
CA GLY A 16 -23.09 5.19 5.77
C GLY A 16 -22.71 4.81 4.36
N LEU A 17 -23.36 5.39 3.34
CA LEU A 17 -23.02 5.15 1.94
C LEU A 17 -21.62 5.68 1.59
N ARG A 18 -21.25 6.87 2.08
CA ARG A 18 -19.91 7.42 1.87
C ARG A 18 -18.84 6.53 2.45
N GLU A 19 -19.08 6.01 3.65
CA GLU A 19 -18.17 5.09 4.32
C GLU A 19 -17.97 3.81 3.52
N GLN A 20 -19.05 3.23 2.98
CA GLN A 20 -18.99 2.05 2.12
C GLN A 20 -18.21 2.32 0.83
N ILE A 21 -18.42 3.46 0.19
CA ILE A 21 -17.69 3.85 -1.03
C ILE A 21 -16.21 3.98 -0.75
N ASN A 22 -15.83 4.62 0.35
CA ASN A 22 -14.43 4.78 0.75
C ASN A 22 -13.77 3.42 1.02
N THR A 23 -14.48 2.50 1.66
CA THR A 23 -13.99 1.14 1.92
C THR A 23 -13.76 0.39 0.61
N ILE A 24 -14.69 0.48 -0.34
CA ILE A 24 -14.58 -0.17 -1.65
C ILE A 24 -13.39 0.40 -2.42
N ARG A 25 -13.19 1.72 -2.41
CA ARG A 25 -12.04 2.34 -3.07
C ARG A 25 -10.72 1.88 -2.47
N ALA A 26 -10.65 1.80 -1.14
CA ALA A 26 -9.44 1.31 -0.46
C ALA A 26 -9.15 -0.14 -0.84
N GLN A 27 -10.17 -0.99 -0.93
CA GLN A 27 -10.03 -2.38 -1.36
C GLN A 27 -9.59 -2.47 -2.82
N HIS A 28 -10.17 -1.66 -3.71
CA HIS A 28 -9.78 -1.58 -5.12
C HIS A 28 -8.32 -1.16 -5.27
N LEU A 29 -7.89 -0.17 -4.49
CA LEU A 29 -6.50 0.30 -4.50
C LEU A 29 -5.56 -0.83 -4.08
N THR A 30 -5.89 -1.55 -3.01
CA THR A 30 -5.08 -2.67 -2.53
C THR A 30 -4.96 -3.77 -3.59
N VAL A 31 -6.08 -4.18 -4.19
CA VAL A 31 -6.09 -5.22 -5.23
C VAL A 31 -5.32 -4.75 -6.46
N SER A 32 -5.55 -3.53 -6.92
CA SER A 32 -4.88 -2.98 -8.11
C SER A 32 -3.38 -2.84 -7.88
N TRP A 33 -2.96 -2.39 -6.71
CA TRP A 33 -1.55 -2.30 -6.36
C TRP A 33 -0.90 -3.67 -6.31
N THR A 34 -1.54 -4.63 -5.66
CA THR A 34 -1.04 -6.00 -5.58
C THR A 34 -0.84 -6.58 -6.98
N ASN A 35 -1.83 -6.42 -7.86
CA ASN A 35 -1.73 -6.88 -9.24
C ASN A 35 -0.61 -6.16 -10.00
N PHE A 36 -0.47 -4.87 -9.80
CA PHE A 36 0.60 -4.08 -10.41
C PHE A 36 1.99 -4.58 -9.99
N VAL A 37 2.16 -4.85 -8.70
CA VAL A 37 3.43 -5.39 -8.17
C VAL A 37 3.71 -6.78 -8.75
N PHE A 38 2.73 -7.68 -8.76
CA PHE A 38 2.90 -9.01 -9.35
C PHE A 38 3.27 -8.94 -10.83
N GLU A 39 2.65 -8.03 -11.57
CA GLU A 39 2.98 -7.82 -12.98
C GLU A 39 4.41 -7.29 -13.17
N ALA A 40 4.85 -6.39 -12.30
CA ALA A 40 6.22 -5.87 -12.32
C ALA A 40 7.26 -6.98 -12.09
N PHE A 41 6.90 -8.02 -11.36
CA PHE A 41 7.77 -9.17 -11.08
C PHE A 41 7.48 -10.38 -11.96
N HIS A 42 6.69 -10.23 -13.01
CA HIS A 42 6.21 -11.35 -13.84
C HIS A 42 7.33 -12.26 -14.34
N ASN A 43 8.42 -11.68 -14.83
CA ASN A 43 9.58 -12.43 -15.36
C ASN A 43 10.74 -12.53 -14.37
N ARG A 44 10.52 -12.22 -13.10
CA ARG A 44 11.56 -12.19 -12.08
C ARG A 44 11.28 -13.30 -11.06
N THR A 45 12.01 -14.39 -11.18
CA THR A 45 11.72 -15.63 -10.42
C THR A 45 12.81 -16.02 -9.42
N SER A 46 13.87 -15.21 -9.26
CA SER A 46 14.91 -15.51 -8.27
C SER A 46 14.38 -15.37 -6.86
N MET A 47 15.06 -16.00 -5.90
CA MET A 47 14.67 -15.90 -4.49
C MET A 47 14.75 -14.45 -3.99
N ALA A 48 15.75 -13.71 -4.47
CA ALA A 48 15.86 -12.28 -4.14
C ALA A 48 14.65 -11.49 -4.66
N CYS A 49 14.18 -11.79 -5.86
CA CYS A 49 13.01 -11.15 -6.44
C CYS A 49 11.75 -11.47 -5.66
N HIS A 50 11.56 -12.71 -5.23
CA HIS A 50 10.43 -13.09 -4.39
C HIS A 50 10.46 -12.34 -3.05
N ARG A 51 11.64 -12.22 -2.45
CA ARG A 51 11.82 -11.48 -1.21
C ARG A 51 11.50 -10.00 -1.40
N GLN A 52 11.98 -9.39 -2.49
CA GLN A 52 11.70 -7.99 -2.81
C GLN A 52 10.22 -7.75 -3.03
N ARG A 53 9.54 -8.64 -3.73
CA ARG A 53 8.09 -8.54 -3.95
C ARG A 53 7.33 -8.56 -2.62
N ARG A 54 7.66 -9.50 -1.74
CA ARG A 54 7.03 -9.56 -0.41
C ARG A 54 7.29 -8.30 0.39
N LEU A 55 8.50 -7.76 0.31
CA LEU A 55 8.85 -6.54 1.02
C LEU A 55 8.01 -5.34 0.58
N VAL A 56 7.87 -5.13 -0.73
CA VAL A 56 7.10 -3.99 -1.22
C VAL A 56 5.61 -4.14 -0.89
N LEU A 57 5.08 -5.37 -0.90
CA LEU A 57 3.69 -5.62 -0.52
C LEU A 57 3.48 -5.36 0.97
N ASP A 58 4.42 -5.76 1.82
CA ASP A 58 4.34 -5.49 3.27
C ASP A 58 4.43 -3.99 3.56
N LEU A 59 5.29 -3.26 2.85
CA LEU A 59 5.37 -1.80 2.98
C LEU A 59 4.07 -1.12 2.54
N SER A 60 3.37 -1.70 1.59
CA SER A 60 2.12 -1.13 1.08
C SER A 60 0.93 -1.33 2.01
N THR A 61 1.05 -2.16 3.07
CA THR A 61 -0.01 -2.30 4.08
C THR A 61 -0.20 -1.03 4.89
N LYS A 62 0.78 -0.13 4.89
CA LYS A 62 0.74 1.16 5.58
C LYS A 62 0.93 2.27 4.55
N PRO A 63 -0.08 2.54 3.69
CA PRO A 63 0.07 3.51 2.62
C PRO A 63 0.31 4.92 3.18
N GLY A 64 1.24 5.64 2.55
CA GLY A 64 1.58 6.99 2.95
C GLY A 64 2.47 7.11 4.18
N GLU A 65 2.79 6.00 4.84
CA GLU A 65 3.65 6.00 6.02
C GLU A 65 5.09 5.68 5.63
N PHE A 66 6.02 6.52 6.07
CA PHE A 66 7.45 6.27 5.90
C PHE A 66 7.96 5.36 7.00
N ILE A 67 8.56 4.25 6.62
CA ILE A 67 9.15 3.28 7.56
C ILE A 67 10.66 3.53 7.61
N PRO A 68 11.25 3.75 8.78
CA PRO A 68 12.69 3.93 8.88
C PRO A 68 13.44 2.66 8.48
N PHE A 69 14.67 2.80 8.00
CA PHE A 69 15.47 1.67 7.56
C PHE A 69 15.57 0.57 8.63
N ASP A 70 15.77 0.97 9.89
CA ASP A 70 15.88 0.01 10.99
C ASP A 70 14.56 -0.68 11.32
N GLY A 71 13.43 -0.13 10.85
CA GLY A 71 12.11 -0.73 11.03
C GLY A 71 11.76 -1.80 10.00
N ILE A 72 12.55 -1.96 8.96
CA ILE A 72 12.27 -2.92 7.88
C ILE A 72 12.23 -4.36 8.42
N ARG A 73 13.18 -4.74 9.28
CA ARG A 73 13.25 -6.10 9.83
C ARG A 73 12.06 -6.45 10.72
N THR A 74 11.39 -5.45 11.28
CA THR A 74 10.27 -5.62 12.20
C THR A 74 8.93 -5.25 11.57
N LEU A 75 8.90 -5.08 10.26
CA LEU A 75 7.71 -4.66 9.53
C LEU A 75 6.58 -5.70 9.63
N SER A 76 6.92 -6.98 9.48
CA SER A 76 6.00 -8.09 9.66
C SER A 76 6.77 -9.34 10.07
N VAL A 77 6.05 -10.38 10.52
CA VAL A 77 6.67 -11.67 10.84
C VAL A 77 7.33 -12.27 9.59
N ARG A 78 6.69 -12.14 8.43
CA ARG A 78 7.23 -12.65 7.17
C ARG A 78 8.49 -11.89 6.75
N THR A 79 8.49 -10.56 6.87
CA THR A 79 9.68 -9.75 6.55
C THR A 79 10.82 -10.07 7.51
N ALA A 80 10.53 -10.23 8.81
CA ALA A 80 11.55 -10.62 9.78
C ALA A 80 12.16 -11.97 9.42
N ALA A 81 11.36 -12.94 8.98
CA ALA A 81 11.84 -14.25 8.55
C ALA A 81 12.68 -14.15 7.27
N ASP A 82 12.23 -13.36 6.30
CA ASP A 82 12.94 -13.18 5.03
C ASP A 82 14.33 -12.56 5.20
N TYR A 83 14.49 -11.68 6.18
CA TYR A 83 15.76 -11.00 6.43
C TYR A 83 16.51 -11.52 7.65
N ALA A 84 16.03 -12.62 8.25
CA ALA A 84 16.75 -13.27 9.35
C ALA A 84 18.13 -13.72 8.87
N GLY A 85 19.17 -13.32 9.60
CA GLY A 85 20.53 -13.65 9.23
C GLY A 85 21.11 -12.90 8.02
N LYS A 86 20.32 -11.99 7.42
CA LYS A 86 20.79 -11.14 6.33
C LYS A 86 21.42 -9.87 6.85
N THR A 87 22.42 -9.35 6.12
CA THR A 87 23.10 -8.12 6.48
C THR A 87 22.33 -6.88 6.05
N ARG A 88 22.70 -5.72 6.60
CA ARG A 88 22.17 -4.43 6.13
C ARG A 88 22.42 -4.23 4.64
N LYS A 89 23.53 -4.75 4.13
CA LYS A 89 23.88 -4.67 2.71
C LYS A 89 22.83 -5.36 1.82
N THR A 90 22.33 -6.51 2.25
CA THR A 90 21.27 -7.23 1.53
C THR A 90 19.98 -6.42 1.49
N ILE A 91 19.59 -5.84 2.64
CA ILE A 91 18.40 -4.99 2.72
C ILE A 91 18.55 -3.78 1.81
N THR A 92 19.71 -3.11 1.86
CA THR A 92 20.00 -1.94 1.01
C THR A 92 19.92 -2.30 -0.47
N ARG A 93 20.47 -3.47 -0.84
CA ARG A 93 20.42 -3.95 -2.23
C ARG A 93 18.97 -4.17 -2.69
N ASP A 94 18.16 -4.81 -1.85
CA ASP A 94 16.75 -5.05 -2.18
C ASP A 94 15.97 -3.74 -2.29
N LEU A 95 16.19 -2.80 -1.37
CA LEU A 95 15.54 -1.49 -1.41
C LEU A 95 15.94 -0.70 -2.65
N ASN A 96 17.22 -0.70 -3.01
CA ASN A 96 17.68 -0.03 -4.21
C ASN A 96 17.09 -0.65 -5.49
N ALA A 97 16.96 -1.96 -5.53
CA ALA A 97 16.32 -2.65 -6.66
C ALA A 97 14.86 -2.21 -6.79
N LEU A 98 14.13 -2.10 -5.69
CA LEU A 98 12.73 -1.67 -5.70
C LEU A 98 12.59 -0.18 -6.06
N VAL A 99 13.50 0.68 -5.61
CA VAL A 99 13.54 2.08 -6.02
C VAL A 99 13.79 2.20 -7.52
N LYS A 100 14.69 1.38 -8.05
CA LYS A 100 15.00 1.34 -9.47
C LYS A 100 13.80 0.87 -10.30
N MET A 101 12.97 0.00 -9.75
CA MET A 101 11.70 -0.43 -10.37
C MET A 101 10.59 0.61 -10.22
N ASP A 102 10.85 1.71 -9.51
CA ASP A 102 9.89 2.77 -9.24
C ASP A 102 8.68 2.29 -8.41
N LEU A 103 8.92 1.33 -7.52
CA LEU A 103 7.90 0.80 -6.61
C LEU A 103 8.03 1.36 -5.18
N LEU A 104 9.19 1.87 -4.82
CA LEU A 104 9.46 2.46 -3.51
C LEU A 104 9.98 3.88 -3.64
N ASP A 105 9.70 4.66 -2.61
CA ASP A 105 10.28 5.97 -2.39
C ASP A 105 11.15 5.90 -1.13
N TRP A 106 12.44 6.17 -1.25
CA TRP A 106 13.38 6.13 -0.14
C TRP A 106 13.97 7.52 0.05
N THR A 107 13.54 8.19 1.11
CA THR A 107 13.94 9.56 1.43
C THR A 107 14.59 9.60 2.82
N ALA A 108 15.00 10.79 3.26
CA ALA A 108 15.50 11.00 4.61
C ALA A 108 14.45 10.67 5.69
N GLU A 109 13.17 10.75 5.34
CA GLU A 109 12.07 10.41 6.25
C GLU A 109 11.87 8.90 6.42
N GLY A 110 12.36 8.11 5.48
CA GLY A 110 12.22 6.67 5.48
C GLY A 110 11.83 6.12 4.12
N ILE A 111 11.17 4.97 4.15
CA ILE A 111 10.83 4.17 2.97
C ILE A 111 9.32 4.00 2.93
N LYS A 112 8.73 4.22 1.76
CA LYS A 112 7.30 3.92 1.56
C LYS A 112 7.08 3.33 0.18
N ALA A 113 6.02 2.52 0.03
CA ALA A 113 5.58 2.02 -1.26
C ALA A 113 4.87 3.15 -2.04
N LYS A 114 5.14 3.22 -3.34
CA LYS A 114 4.53 4.23 -4.22
C LYS A 114 3.13 3.82 -4.67
N VAL A 115 2.25 3.57 -3.73
CA VAL A 115 0.87 3.15 -4.01
C VAL A 115 0.11 4.22 -4.78
N GLU A 116 0.41 5.49 -4.53
CA GLU A 116 -0.20 6.63 -5.23
C GLU A 116 0.03 6.60 -6.75
N LYS A 117 1.04 5.88 -7.20
CA LYS A 117 1.35 5.74 -8.62
C LYS A 117 0.20 5.16 -9.41
N ILE A 118 -0.59 4.27 -8.80
CA ILE A 118 -1.72 3.62 -9.47
C ILE A 118 -3.06 4.28 -9.18
N GLU A 119 -3.13 5.24 -8.28
CA GLU A 119 -4.37 5.96 -7.98
C GLU A 119 -4.94 6.65 -9.21
N ALA A 120 -4.07 7.10 -10.12
CA ALA A 120 -4.47 7.72 -11.36
C ALA A 120 -5.26 6.78 -12.29
N PHE A 121 -5.12 5.46 -12.11
CA PHE A 121 -5.83 4.45 -12.91
C PHE A 121 -7.16 4.03 -12.28
N LEU A 122 -7.45 4.48 -11.06
CA LEU A 122 -8.74 4.22 -10.43
C LEU A 122 -9.79 5.20 -10.96
N PRO A 123 -11.08 4.82 -10.93
CA PRO A 123 -12.14 5.74 -11.28
C PRO A 123 -12.04 7.02 -10.48
N ALA A 124 -12.22 8.16 -11.15
CA ALA A 124 -12.16 9.47 -10.50
C ALA A 124 -13.15 9.54 -9.36
N LYS A 125 -12.74 10.16 -8.25
CA LYS A 125 -13.63 10.42 -7.12
C LYS A 125 -14.62 11.51 -7.55
N ARG A 126 -15.81 11.10 -7.92
CA ARG A 126 -16.86 12.05 -8.28
C ARG A 126 -17.57 12.50 -7.02
N PRO A 127 -17.77 13.83 -6.84
CA PRO A 127 -18.60 14.29 -5.74
C PRO A 127 -20.02 13.76 -5.90
N LEU A 128 -20.57 13.27 -4.80
CA LEU A 128 -21.98 12.88 -4.77
C LEU A 128 -22.81 14.16 -4.87
N ARG A 129 -23.51 14.29 -5.95
CA ARG A 129 -24.44 15.41 -6.16
C ARG A 129 -25.84 15.01 -5.74
#